data_cc59dba212f0a82f18ce342763200c5b
#
_entry.id   cc59dba212f0a82f18ce342763200c5b
#
_cell.length_a   1.000
_cell.length_b   1.000
_cell.length_c   1.000
_cell.angle_alpha   90.00
_cell.angle_beta   90.00
_cell.angle_gamma   90.00
#
_symmetry.space_group_name_H-M   'P 1'
#
loop_
_entity.id
_entity.type
_entity.pdbx_description
1 polymer ?
#
loop_
_entity_poly.entity_id
_entity_poly.type
_entity_poly.pdbx_seq_one_letter_code
_entity_poly.pdbx_strand_id
1 'polypeptide(L)'
;MAFAQEWNLTGRLFDKAAGSLPLEATEIIVSHLDGETISSGFSDNQGKFTFSLPSGKFVVRYRQLGDILKADTIDVHNNVDLGDIMLTVKEHTLNEVMITSQRRLFSQKAGKLVYLVQNSPFASGFNMRDMLHNIPRIDPTSDEIKIIGKNGVVVLVNGHRINLDGKDLDMYLRTLPSENVSKIELVTNPSAEFDAEGNCGVINIILKSKPVGFDGNVHTVLTQRSHFGAEEGIGLSFSSGNFSVEYKINNSNEKRRQIVQNTYSYPDYIRFTTDNPLNRYDILGQNLNSNYQLGDLNLGFFATLNNSRSKAHQMGQMTFNADACPSNSYSESNHDKYRLETISPYVDWKLDSLGKKVTVNYNYIHVIDKINQNFDSSTAHNFSNSNNDYSYIVNTLSADLNLPFTWLNFELGGKYSHFRTNNVSEFGSRNGFLYKETVTAFYADVNRMFGSFYAKAGLRYEHTNDDGITLEGLFVSNKYDHWFPF
;
A
#
# COMPACT_ATOMS: atom_id res chain seq x y z
N MET A 1 35.57 11.72 -39.56
CA MET A 1 34.76 12.56 -38.64
C MET A 1 35.49 13.87 -38.49
N ALA A 2 34.99 14.98 -39.02
CA ALA A 2 35.56 16.30 -38.80
C ALA A 2 35.18 16.70 -37.34
N PHE A 3 36.17 16.91 -36.49
CA PHE A 3 35.92 17.55 -35.18
C PHE A 3 35.46 18.98 -35.48
N ALA A 4 34.21 19.30 -35.08
CA ALA A 4 33.76 20.68 -35.12
C ALA A 4 34.67 21.49 -34.18
N GLN A 5 35.25 22.56 -34.70
CA GLN A 5 36.11 23.45 -33.93
C GLN A 5 35.23 24.18 -32.91
N GLU A 6 35.53 24.03 -31.63
CA GLU A 6 34.80 24.69 -30.55
C GLU A 6 35.54 25.95 -30.09
N TRP A 7 34.77 26.94 -29.72
CA TRP A 7 35.23 28.24 -29.25
C TRP A 7 34.73 28.54 -27.85
N ASN A 8 35.59 29.18 -27.04
CA ASN A 8 35.21 29.53 -25.68
C ASN A 8 34.44 30.85 -25.64
N LEU A 9 33.28 30.81 -24.99
CA LEU A 9 32.50 31.97 -24.58
C LEU A 9 32.74 32.20 -23.11
N THR A 10 33.24 33.39 -22.72
CA THR A 10 33.51 33.77 -21.35
C THR A 10 32.85 35.09 -20.99
N GLY A 11 32.66 35.35 -19.70
CA GLY A 11 32.16 36.63 -19.19
C GLY A 11 32.05 36.64 -17.68
N ARG A 12 31.70 37.79 -17.11
CA ARG A 12 31.44 37.97 -15.70
C ARG A 12 30.14 38.71 -15.46
N LEU A 13 29.40 38.30 -14.44
CA LEU A 13 28.11 38.86 -14.04
C LEU A 13 28.22 39.69 -12.76
N PHE A 14 27.69 40.91 -12.80
CA PHE A 14 27.68 41.81 -11.67
C PHE A 14 26.27 42.37 -11.44
N ASP A 15 25.93 42.62 -10.15
CA ASP A 15 24.70 43.28 -9.80
C ASP A 15 24.88 44.81 -9.90
N LYS A 16 24.08 45.43 -10.75
CA LYS A 16 24.06 46.86 -10.98
C LYS A 16 23.54 47.63 -9.74
N ALA A 17 22.62 47.08 -8.99
CA ALA A 17 21.98 47.72 -7.84
C ALA A 17 22.88 47.64 -6.59
N ALA A 18 23.60 46.54 -6.41
CA ALA A 18 24.44 46.28 -5.23
C ALA A 18 25.90 46.77 -5.36
N GLY A 19 26.16 47.82 -6.16
CA GLY A 19 27.48 48.42 -6.23
C GLY A 19 28.52 47.53 -6.98
N SER A 20 28.10 46.80 -7.98
CA SER A 20 28.94 45.92 -8.80
C SER A 20 29.48 44.68 -8.05
N LEU A 21 28.70 44.10 -7.15
CA LEU A 21 29.03 42.80 -6.54
C LEU A 21 28.93 41.68 -7.59
N PRO A 22 29.85 40.70 -7.57
CA PRO A 22 29.72 39.53 -8.44
C PRO A 22 28.44 38.75 -8.15
N LEU A 23 27.75 38.35 -9.22
CA LEU A 23 26.56 37.51 -9.14
C LEU A 23 26.93 36.04 -9.20
N GLU A 24 26.93 35.36 -8.07
CA GLU A 24 27.11 33.93 -7.92
C GLU A 24 25.80 33.17 -8.23
N ALA A 25 25.91 31.93 -8.71
CA ALA A 25 24.79 31.04 -8.97
C ALA A 25 23.69 31.60 -9.88
N THR A 26 24.04 32.52 -10.74
CA THR A 26 23.17 32.98 -11.84
C THR A 26 23.26 31.97 -12.99
N GLU A 27 22.11 31.47 -13.45
CA GLU A 27 22.04 30.52 -14.55
C GLU A 27 22.20 31.21 -15.87
N ILE A 28 23.13 30.70 -16.69
CA ILE A 28 23.39 31.15 -18.05
C ILE A 28 22.92 30.05 -19.01
N ILE A 29 21.99 30.37 -19.90
CA ILE A 29 21.42 29.45 -20.87
C ILE A 29 21.83 29.91 -22.27
N VAL A 30 22.52 29.06 -23.03
CA VAL A 30 22.89 29.30 -24.42
C VAL A 30 21.98 28.46 -25.31
N SER A 31 21.31 29.12 -26.26
CA SER A 31 20.39 28.45 -27.18
C SER A 31 20.59 28.93 -28.62
N HIS A 32 20.18 28.13 -29.61
CA HIS A 32 20.00 28.58 -30.98
C HIS A 32 18.92 29.66 -31.10
N LEU A 33 18.85 30.35 -32.25
CA LEU A 33 17.86 31.38 -32.52
C LEU A 33 16.39 30.83 -32.52
N ASP A 34 16.25 29.55 -32.81
CA ASP A 34 14.97 28.80 -32.76
C ASP A 34 14.52 28.39 -31.33
N GLY A 35 15.41 28.64 -30.34
CA GLY A 35 15.14 28.38 -28.93
C GLY A 35 15.65 27.04 -28.37
N GLU A 36 16.23 26.17 -29.20
CA GLU A 36 16.84 24.93 -28.75
C GLU A 36 18.08 25.22 -27.89
N THR A 37 18.07 24.70 -26.63
CA THR A 37 19.17 24.89 -25.67
C THR A 37 20.35 23.99 -26.02
N ILE A 38 21.53 24.59 -26.20
CA ILE A 38 22.79 23.89 -26.50
C ILE A 38 23.57 23.63 -25.23
N SER A 39 23.62 24.63 -24.33
CA SER A 39 24.40 24.54 -23.10
C SER A 39 23.77 25.40 -22.00
N SER A 40 23.94 24.99 -20.76
CA SER A 40 23.57 25.79 -19.60
C SER A 40 24.55 25.54 -18.45
N GLY A 41 24.70 26.54 -17.58
CA GLY A 41 25.59 26.47 -16.41
C GLY A 41 25.35 27.63 -15.48
N PHE A 42 26.13 27.72 -14.42
CA PHE A 42 26.01 28.75 -13.39
C PHE A 42 27.30 29.57 -13.30
N SER A 43 27.17 30.83 -12.94
CA SER A 43 28.32 31.67 -12.58
C SER A 43 28.95 31.22 -11.26
N ASP A 44 30.26 31.32 -11.15
CA ASP A 44 31.04 31.02 -9.94
C ASP A 44 30.92 32.16 -8.88
N ASN A 45 31.65 32.01 -7.78
CA ASN A 45 31.68 32.98 -6.68
C ASN A 45 32.32 34.33 -7.04
N GLN A 46 32.96 34.42 -8.23
CA GLN A 46 33.49 35.65 -8.84
C GLN A 46 32.59 36.17 -9.95
N GLY A 47 31.43 35.59 -10.15
CA GLY A 47 30.50 35.91 -11.23
C GLY A 47 30.92 35.38 -12.60
N LYS A 48 32.02 34.60 -12.73
CA LYS A 48 32.54 34.11 -13.99
C LYS A 48 31.79 32.91 -14.52
N PHE A 49 31.68 32.81 -15.82
CA PHE A 49 31.19 31.64 -16.56
C PHE A 49 32.02 31.36 -17.80
N THR A 50 32.03 30.10 -18.24
CA THR A 50 32.71 29.65 -19.47
C THR A 50 31.94 28.55 -20.13
N PHE A 51 31.70 28.66 -21.45
CA PHE A 51 31.08 27.61 -22.27
C PHE A 51 31.93 27.34 -23.49
N SER A 52 31.98 26.08 -23.93
CA SER A 52 32.58 25.68 -25.23
C SER A 52 31.43 25.53 -26.22
N LEU A 53 31.51 26.27 -27.35
CA LEU A 53 30.42 26.36 -28.34
C LEU A 53 30.94 26.14 -29.73
N PRO A 54 30.18 25.50 -30.64
CA PRO A 54 30.52 25.47 -32.07
C PRO A 54 30.40 26.86 -32.71
N SER A 55 30.90 27.03 -33.92
CA SER A 55 30.70 28.28 -34.66
C SER A 55 29.24 28.48 -35.03
N GLY A 56 28.67 29.67 -34.76
CA GLY A 56 27.26 29.97 -35.00
C GLY A 56 26.72 31.16 -34.26
N LYS A 57 25.43 31.46 -34.47
CA LYS A 57 24.72 32.50 -33.76
C LYS A 57 23.87 31.92 -32.62
N PHE A 58 24.04 32.48 -31.43
CA PHE A 58 23.41 32.01 -30.22
C PHE A 58 22.72 33.14 -29.44
N VAL A 59 21.73 32.80 -28.69
CA VAL A 59 21.10 33.66 -27.68
C VAL A 59 21.55 33.21 -26.30
N VAL A 60 22.21 34.11 -25.56
CA VAL A 60 22.63 33.92 -24.17
C VAL A 60 21.62 34.57 -23.25
N ARG A 61 20.96 33.83 -22.38
CA ARG A 61 20.01 34.30 -21.40
C ARG A 61 20.58 34.15 -20.01
N TYR A 62 20.48 35.21 -19.22
CA TYR A 62 20.91 35.21 -17.82
C TYR A 62 19.68 35.14 -16.94
N ARG A 63 19.58 34.08 -16.15
CA ARG A 63 18.38 33.79 -15.31
C ARG A 63 18.75 33.68 -13.85
N GLN A 64 17.97 34.31 -12.97
CA GLN A 64 18.11 34.19 -11.53
C GLN A 64 16.73 34.03 -10.90
N LEU A 65 16.60 33.02 -10.00
CA LEU A 65 15.34 32.70 -9.31
C LEU A 65 14.10 32.53 -10.24
N GLY A 66 14.36 32.09 -11.48
CA GLY A 66 13.29 31.89 -12.48
C GLY A 66 13.07 33.05 -13.44
N ASP A 67 13.52 34.26 -13.13
CA ASP A 67 13.37 35.45 -13.97
C ASP A 67 14.57 35.60 -14.94
N ILE A 68 14.28 35.89 -16.21
CA ILE A 68 15.30 36.29 -17.19
C ILE A 68 15.64 37.75 -16.95
N LEU A 69 16.86 37.99 -16.48
CA LEU A 69 17.37 39.35 -16.21
C LEU A 69 17.82 40.07 -17.47
N LYS A 70 18.41 39.35 -18.43
CA LYS A 70 18.91 39.86 -19.70
C LYS A 70 19.02 38.74 -20.72
N ALA A 71 18.96 39.10 -22.00
CA ALA A 71 19.27 38.20 -23.11
C ALA A 71 20.11 38.96 -24.15
N ASP A 72 21.20 38.37 -24.58
CA ASP A 72 22.10 38.89 -25.60
C ASP A 72 22.20 37.91 -26.75
N THR A 73 22.27 38.42 -27.99
CA THR A 73 22.56 37.59 -29.20
C THR A 73 24.02 37.76 -29.55
N ILE A 74 24.73 36.66 -29.70
CA ILE A 74 26.15 36.61 -30.00
C ILE A 74 26.44 35.82 -31.28
N ASP A 75 27.53 36.13 -31.95
CA ASP A 75 28.04 35.42 -33.11
C ASP A 75 29.42 34.83 -32.76
N VAL A 76 29.54 33.52 -32.75
CA VAL A 76 30.74 32.79 -32.30
C VAL A 76 31.45 32.21 -33.50
N HIS A 77 32.58 32.83 -33.91
CA HIS A 77 33.51 32.35 -34.95
C HIS A 77 34.95 32.26 -34.41
N ASN A 78 35.19 32.70 -33.19
CA ASN A 78 36.44 32.65 -32.43
C ASN A 78 36.10 32.67 -30.92
N ASN A 79 37.12 32.69 -30.06
CA ASN A 79 36.87 32.87 -28.63
C ASN A 79 36.25 34.26 -28.39
N VAL A 80 35.12 34.28 -27.68
CA VAL A 80 34.35 35.49 -27.38
C VAL A 80 34.40 35.73 -25.86
N ASP A 81 34.86 36.91 -25.47
CA ASP A 81 34.74 37.39 -24.09
C ASP A 81 33.72 38.52 -24.05
N LEU A 82 32.63 38.31 -23.31
CA LEU A 82 31.54 39.28 -23.11
C LEU A 82 31.90 40.36 -22.10
N GLY A 83 33.06 40.23 -21.41
CA GLY A 83 33.49 41.15 -20.38
C GLY A 83 32.58 41.17 -19.15
N ASP A 84 32.46 42.32 -18.53
CA ASP A 84 31.65 42.54 -17.33
C ASP A 84 30.22 42.89 -17.73
N ILE A 85 29.27 42.00 -17.37
CA ILE A 85 27.86 42.13 -17.71
C ILE A 85 27.10 42.58 -16.47
N MET A 86 26.55 43.79 -16.53
CA MET A 86 25.72 44.33 -15.45
C MET A 86 24.30 43.86 -15.57
N LEU A 87 23.80 43.16 -14.58
CA LEU A 87 22.40 42.69 -14.44
C LEU A 87 21.69 43.49 -13.36
N THR A 88 20.43 43.80 -13.54
CA THR A 88 19.58 44.36 -12.48
C THR A 88 18.80 43.25 -11.85
N VAL A 89 19.22 42.81 -10.67
CA VAL A 89 18.46 41.84 -9.88
C VAL A 89 17.25 42.58 -9.30
N LYS A 90 16.06 42.11 -9.61
CA LYS A 90 14.85 42.58 -8.94
C LYS A 90 14.87 42.07 -7.50
N GLU A 91 14.95 42.95 -6.53
CA GLU A 91 14.64 42.57 -5.16
C GLU A 91 13.18 42.10 -5.11
N HIS A 92 12.99 40.80 -5.11
CA HIS A 92 11.75 40.27 -4.61
C HIS A 92 11.76 40.49 -3.10
N THR A 93 11.17 41.63 -2.65
CA THR A 93 10.66 41.68 -1.28
C THR A 93 9.73 40.46 -1.17
N LEU A 94 10.19 39.44 -0.49
CA LEU A 94 9.35 38.36 -0.02
C LEU A 94 8.32 39.01 0.91
N ASN A 95 7.21 39.51 0.36
CA ASN A 95 5.99 39.39 1.09
C ASN A 95 5.96 37.94 1.49
N GLU A 96 5.86 37.68 2.78
CA GLU A 96 5.67 36.36 3.37
C GLU A 96 4.47 35.71 2.65
N VAL A 97 4.72 35.22 1.43
CA VAL A 97 3.85 34.25 0.80
C VAL A 97 4.13 33.02 1.63
N MET A 98 3.31 32.86 2.66
CA MET A 98 3.02 31.57 3.20
C MET A 98 2.53 30.76 2.00
N ILE A 99 3.48 30.15 1.25
CA ILE A 99 3.19 29.05 0.34
C ILE A 99 2.85 27.91 1.28
N THR A 100 1.66 27.93 1.84
CA THR A 100 0.92 26.71 2.12
C THR A 100 0.63 26.13 0.74
N SER A 101 1.65 25.60 0.09
CA SER A 101 1.51 24.51 -0.85
C SER A 101 0.80 23.46 -0.02
N GLN A 102 -0.54 23.49 -0.02
CA GLN A 102 -1.33 22.37 0.47
C GLN A 102 -0.88 21.21 -0.40
N ARG A 103 0.07 20.44 0.12
CA ARG A 103 0.51 19.21 -0.53
C ARG A 103 -0.76 18.41 -0.73
N ARG A 104 -1.17 18.25 -1.98
CA ARG A 104 -2.41 17.53 -2.29
C ARG A 104 -2.29 16.14 -1.69
N LEU A 105 -3.14 15.86 -0.70
CA LEU A 105 -3.22 14.54 -0.07
C LEU A 105 -3.91 13.53 -1.00
N PHE A 106 -4.83 14.02 -1.83
CA PHE A 106 -5.66 13.21 -2.70
C PHE A 106 -5.56 13.68 -4.14
N SER A 107 -5.58 12.72 -5.06
CA SER A 107 -5.84 12.97 -6.47
C SER A 107 -6.77 11.88 -7.02
N GLN A 108 -7.67 12.25 -7.91
CA GLN A 108 -8.54 11.30 -8.60
C GLN A 108 -8.01 11.08 -10.00
N LYS A 109 -7.78 9.82 -10.37
CA LYS A 109 -7.30 9.40 -11.70
C LYS A 109 -8.10 8.20 -12.17
N ALA A 110 -8.73 8.28 -13.36
CA ALA A 110 -9.34 7.15 -14.05
C ALA A 110 -10.09 6.15 -13.14
N GLY A 111 -11.02 6.63 -12.32
CA GLY A 111 -11.79 5.78 -11.40
C GLY A 111 -11.07 5.35 -10.12
N LYS A 112 -9.83 5.81 -9.91
CA LYS A 112 -9.02 5.53 -8.71
C LYS A 112 -8.90 6.79 -7.86
N LEU A 113 -9.10 6.67 -6.55
CA LEU A 113 -8.70 7.67 -5.58
C LEU A 113 -7.26 7.37 -5.14
N VAL A 114 -6.35 8.29 -5.37
CA VAL A 114 -4.94 8.15 -4.98
C VAL A 114 -4.66 9.00 -3.75
N TYR A 115 -4.21 8.38 -2.68
CA TYR A 115 -3.78 9.02 -1.44
C TYR A 115 -2.24 9.04 -1.37
N LEU A 116 -1.66 10.24 -1.29
CA LEU A 116 -0.21 10.44 -1.23
C LEU A 116 0.26 10.38 0.23
N VAL A 117 0.71 9.21 0.66
CA VAL A 117 1.13 8.94 2.05
C VAL A 117 2.23 9.88 2.50
N GLN A 118 3.23 10.13 1.66
CA GLN A 118 4.37 11.01 1.96
C GLN A 118 3.98 12.47 2.29
N ASN A 119 2.79 12.89 1.90
CA ASN A 119 2.26 14.24 2.16
C ASN A 119 1.33 14.26 3.39
N SER A 120 1.06 13.11 3.97
CA SER A 120 0.13 12.93 5.09
C SER A 120 0.80 13.22 6.43
N PRO A 121 0.05 13.75 7.42
CA PRO A 121 0.50 13.77 8.82
C PRO A 121 0.70 12.36 9.40
N PHE A 122 0.14 11.33 8.76
CA PHE A 122 0.27 9.91 9.14
C PHE A 122 1.42 9.20 8.38
N ALA A 123 2.32 9.94 7.72
CA ALA A 123 3.42 9.40 6.93
C ALA A 123 4.47 8.65 7.75
N SER A 124 4.53 8.88 9.06
CA SER A 124 5.44 8.21 9.99
C SER A 124 4.77 7.97 11.35
N GLY A 125 5.25 6.98 12.08
CA GLY A 125 4.74 6.65 13.41
C GLY A 125 3.43 5.86 13.41
N PHE A 126 2.95 5.40 12.25
CA PHE A 126 1.76 4.58 12.10
C PHE A 126 2.11 3.26 11.40
N ASN A 127 1.41 2.19 11.73
CA ASN A 127 1.34 1.02 10.87
C ASN A 127 0.27 1.23 9.79
N MET A 128 0.28 0.37 8.77
CA MET A 128 -0.63 0.54 7.62
C MET A 128 -2.09 0.35 8.00
N ARG A 129 -2.38 -0.52 8.96
CA ARG A 129 -3.75 -0.72 9.47
C ARG A 129 -4.33 0.57 10.04
N ASP A 130 -3.62 1.20 10.98
CA ASP A 130 -4.09 2.41 11.64
C ASP A 130 -4.11 3.60 10.67
N MET A 131 -3.20 3.63 9.70
CA MET A 131 -3.21 4.63 8.65
C MET A 131 -4.41 4.51 7.71
N LEU A 132 -4.77 3.31 7.28
CA LEU A 132 -5.91 3.07 6.38
C LEU A 132 -7.22 3.58 6.97
N HIS A 133 -7.44 3.44 8.28
CA HIS A 133 -8.64 3.98 8.96
C HIS A 133 -8.76 5.51 8.88
N ASN A 134 -7.69 6.22 8.53
CA ASN A 134 -7.71 7.68 8.36
C ASN A 134 -7.91 8.09 6.87
N ILE A 135 -8.11 7.14 5.96
CA ILE A 135 -8.35 7.42 4.54
C ILE A 135 -9.85 7.51 4.27
N PRO A 136 -10.32 8.56 3.57
CA PRO A 136 -11.72 8.67 3.16
C PRO A 136 -12.20 7.45 2.39
N ARG A 137 -13.45 7.05 2.63
CA ARG A 137 -14.12 5.85 2.12
C ARG A 137 -13.70 4.53 2.78
N ILE A 138 -12.75 4.51 3.69
CA ILE A 138 -12.51 3.36 4.56
C ILE A 138 -13.29 3.59 5.85
N ASP A 139 -13.97 2.55 6.33
CA ASP A 139 -14.79 2.62 7.53
C ASP A 139 -13.90 2.75 8.77
N PRO A 140 -13.91 3.89 9.48
CA PRO A 140 -13.07 4.09 10.65
C PRO A 140 -13.59 3.35 11.90
N THR A 141 -14.82 2.84 11.86
CA THR A 141 -15.50 2.22 13.01
C THR A 141 -15.39 0.70 13.03
N SER A 142 -15.07 0.09 11.89
CA SER A 142 -14.90 -1.36 11.77
C SER A 142 -13.55 -1.80 12.34
N ASP A 143 -13.51 -2.91 13.05
CA ASP A 143 -12.25 -3.54 13.47
C ASP A 143 -11.47 -4.13 12.28
N GLU A 144 -12.16 -4.43 11.18
CA GLU A 144 -11.59 -4.90 9.93
C GLU A 144 -11.50 -3.76 8.91
N ILE A 145 -10.57 -3.85 7.96
CA ILE A 145 -10.48 -2.90 6.85
C ILE A 145 -11.66 -3.11 5.91
N LYS A 146 -12.57 -2.14 5.88
CA LYS A 146 -13.76 -2.14 5.01
C LYS A 146 -13.85 -0.85 4.21
N ILE A 147 -14.22 -0.97 2.94
CA ILE A 147 -14.53 0.18 2.10
C ILE A 147 -16.03 0.45 2.20
N ILE A 148 -16.41 1.67 2.54
CA ILE A 148 -17.82 2.07 2.68
C ILE A 148 -18.59 1.78 1.39
N GLY A 149 -19.69 1.02 1.51
CA GLY A 149 -20.52 0.62 0.38
C GLY A 149 -19.99 -0.57 -0.43
N LYS A 150 -18.98 -1.30 0.09
CA LYS A 150 -18.44 -2.53 -0.51
C LYS A 150 -18.55 -3.70 0.45
N ASN A 151 -18.80 -4.90 -0.11
CA ASN A 151 -18.98 -6.12 0.68
C ASN A 151 -17.64 -6.78 1.05
N GLY A 152 -16.58 -6.51 0.27
CA GLY A 152 -15.25 -7.06 0.48
C GLY A 152 -14.14 -6.09 0.08
N VAL A 153 -12.93 -6.39 0.51
CA VAL A 153 -11.72 -5.64 0.20
C VAL A 153 -10.64 -6.59 -0.30
N VAL A 154 -10.06 -6.27 -1.46
CA VAL A 154 -8.85 -6.92 -1.95
C VAL A 154 -7.68 -5.98 -1.75
N VAL A 155 -6.62 -6.45 -1.12
CA VAL A 155 -5.40 -5.67 -0.92
C VAL A 155 -4.30 -6.13 -1.85
N LEU A 156 -3.67 -5.16 -2.51
CA LEU A 156 -2.48 -5.35 -3.34
C LEU A 156 -1.30 -4.63 -2.71
N VAL A 157 -0.11 -5.17 -2.89
CA VAL A 157 1.15 -4.48 -2.62
C VAL A 157 1.95 -4.42 -3.92
N ASN A 158 2.25 -3.20 -4.38
CA ASN A 158 2.87 -2.95 -5.68
C ASN A 158 2.15 -3.61 -6.88
N GLY A 159 0.81 -3.71 -6.80
CA GLY A 159 -0.01 -4.36 -7.81
C GLY A 159 -0.17 -5.87 -7.67
N HIS A 160 0.52 -6.52 -6.73
CA HIS A 160 0.40 -7.96 -6.49
C HIS A 160 -0.57 -8.24 -5.35
N ARG A 161 -1.52 -9.13 -5.59
CA ARG A 161 -2.58 -9.48 -4.64
C ARG A 161 -2.03 -10.19 -3.42
N ILE A 162 -2.45 -9.73 -2.24
CA ILE A 162 -2.31 -10.44 -0.98
C ILE A 162 -3.66 -11.11 -0.71
N ASN A 163 -3.69 -12.44 -0.78
CA ASN A 163 -4.93 -13.21 -0.56
C ASN A 163 -5.19 -13.39 0.94
N LEU A 164 -5.29 -12.28 1.67
CA LEU A 164 -5.63 -12.23 3.08
C LEU A 164 -6.87 -11.37 3.25
N ASP A 165 -7.73 -11.73 4.19
CA ASP A 165 -8.93 -10.99 4.58
C ASP A 165 -9.11 -10.96 6.10
N GLY A 166 -10.09 -10.21 6.58
CA GLY A 166 -10.47 -10.14 7.98
C GLY A 166 -9.29 -9.94 8.93
N LYS A 167 -9.18 -10.80 9.93
CA LYS A 167 -8.14 -10.79 10.95
C LYS A 167 -6.73 -10.98 10.37
N ASP A 168 -6.60 -11.80 9.35
CA ASP A 168 -5.30 -12.13 8.74
C ASP A 168 -4.70 -10.93 8.01
N LEU A 169 -5.56 -10.21 7.28
CA LEU A 169 -5.19 -8.94 6.65
C LEU A 169 -4.85 -7.87 7.69
N ASP A 170 -5.65 -7.74 8.76
CA ASP A 170 -5.37 -6.80 9.86
C ASP A 170 -3.98 -7.05 10.47
N MET A 171 -3.68 -8.32 10.76
CA MET A 171 -2.39 -8.71 11.32
C MET A 171 -1.23 -8.39 10.37
N TYR A 172 -1.37 -8.65 9.07
CA TYR A 172 -0.37 -8.29 8.07
C TYR A 172 -0.16 -6.77 8.00
N LEU A 173 -1.23 -5.99 7.94
CA LEU A 173 -1.15 -4.53 7.82
C LEU A 173 -0.51 -3.87 9.06
N ARG A 174 -0.64 -4.47 10.25
CA ARG A 174 0.04 -4.02 11.46
C ARG A 174 1.56 -4.14 11.37
N THR A 175 2.08 -5.09 10.59
CA THR A 175 3.54 -5.28 10.41
C THR A 175 4.13 -4.40 9.31
N LEU A 176 3.30 -3.61 8.60
CA LEU A 176 3.73 -2.74 7.51
C LEU A 176 3.73 -1.27 7.96
N PRO A 177 4.91 -0.66 8.23
CA PRO A 177 5.01 0.74 8.61
C PRO A 177 4.58 1.69 7.49
N SER A 178 3.82 2.75 7.81
CA SER A 178 3.36 3.75 6.86
C SER A 178 4.50 4.50 6.18
N GLU A 179 5.63 4.66 6.85
CA GLU A 179 6.83 5.31 6.33
C GLU A 179 7.44 4.62 5.09
N ASN A 180 7.15 3.32 4.89
CA ASN A 180 7.59 2.55 3.74
C ASN A 180 6.67 2.69 2.53
N VAL A 181 5.54 3.38 2.68
CA VAL A 181 4.53 3.55 1.64
C VAL A 181 4.67 4.91 0.96
N SER A 182 4.62 4.92 -0.37
CA SER A 182 4.62 6.12 -1.18
C SER A 182 3.20 6.67 -1.36
N LYS A 183 2.29 5.81 -1.79
CA LYS A 183 0.88 6.15 -2.04
C LYS A 183 -0.02 4.92 -1.87
N ILE A 184 -1.30 5.18 -1.69
CA ILE A 184 -2.36 4.17 -1.67
C ILE A 184 -3.36 4.52 -2.78
N GLU A 185 -3.70 3.54 -3.61
CA GLU A 185 -4.69 3.67 -4.66
C GLU A 185 -5.95 2.89 -4.24
N LEU A 186 -7.07 3.58 -4.12
CA LEU A 186 -8.36 3.01 -3.80
C LEU A 186 -9.19 2.91 -5.08
N VAL A 187 -9.58 1.70 -5.46
CA VAL A 187 -10.41 1.41 -6.64
C VAL A 187 -11.75 0.86 -6.15
N THR A 188 -12.82 1.60 -6.42
CA THR A 188 -14.17 1.20 -5.99
C THR A 188 -14.88 0.31 -6.99
N ASN A 189 -14.44 0.31 -8.26
CA ASN A 189 -14.97 -0.56 -9.32
C ASN A 189 -13.78 -1.30 -9.99
N PRO A 190 -13.33 -2.41 -9.39
CA PRO A 190 -12.18 -3.17 -9.88
C PRO A 190 -12.49 -3.93 -11.18
N SER A 191 -11.46 -4.53 -11.77
CA SER A 191 -11.55 -5.39 -12.96
C SER A 191 -12.06 -6.80 -12.65
N ALA A 192 -12.40 -7.54 -13.70
CA ALA A 192 -12.86 -8.93 -13.65
C ALA A 192 -11.84 -9.93 -13.07
N GLU A 193 -10.56 -9.52 -12.94
CA GLU A 193 -9.50 -10.30 -12.28
C GLU A 193 -9.77 -10.53 -10.79
N PHE A 194 -10.52 -9.61 -10.14
CA PHE A 194 -10.92 -9.74 -8.75
C PHE A 194 -12.17 -10.59 -8.63
N ASP A 195 -12.26 -11.40 -7.57
CA ASP A 195 -13.33 -12.38 -7.41
C ASP A 195 -14.73 -11.77 -7.56
N ALA A 196 -15.59 -12.51 -8.22
CA ALA A 196 -16.91 -12.05 -8.63
C ALA A 196 -17.94 -12.01 -7.49
N GLU A 197 -17.62 -12.56 -6.32
CA GLU A 197 -18.52 -12.57 -5.15
C GLU A 197 -18.82 -11.16 -4.63
N GLY A 198 -19.44 -10.38 -5.49
CA GLY A 198 -20.05 -9.14 -5.08
C GLY A 198 -19.14 -7.92 -5.22
N ASN A 199 -19.71 -6.85 -4.83
CA ASN A 199 -19.27 -5.48 -4.82
C ASN A 199 -18.00 -5.26 -3.95
N CYS A 200 -16.85 -5.87 -4.33
CA CYS A 200 -15.59 -5.64 -3.62
C CYS A 200 -14.91 -4.34 -4.06
N GLY A 201 -14.03 -3.81 -3.24
CA GLY A 201 -13.13 -2.72 -3.60
C GLY A 201 -11.67 -3.16 -3.52
N VAL A 202 -10.77 -2.43 -4.17
CA VAL A 202 -9.34 -2.74 -4.18
C VAL A 202 -8.55 -1.62 -3.53
N ILE A 203 -7.64 -1.98 -2.62
CA ILE A 203 -6.65 -1.10 -2.00
C ILE A 203 -5.28 -1.53 -2.51
N ASN A 204 -4.62 -0.71 -3.33
CA ASN A 204 -3.27 -0.99 -3.81
C ASN A 204 -2.26 -0.12 -3.04
N ILE A 205 -1.43 -0.74 -2.23
CA ILE A 205 -0.39 -0.12 -1.42
C ILE A 205 0.90 -0.08 -2.24
N ILE A 206 1.34 1.11 -2.63
CA ILE A 206 2.57 1.30 -3.40
C ILE A 206 3.70 1.67 -2.44
N LEU A 207 4.68 0.79 -2.34
CA LEU A 207 5.85 0.99 -1.51
C LEU A 207 6.81 2.03 -2.13
N LYS A 208 7.62 2.67 -1.30
CA LYS A 208 8.70 3.55 -1.76
C LYS A 208 9.79 2.75 -2.46
N SER A 209 10.39 3.34 -3.49
CA SER A 209 11.61 2.80 -4.09
C SER A 209 12.76 2.83 -3.09
N LYS A 210 13.58 1.79 -3.07
CA LYS A 210 14.75 1.70 -2.20
C LYS A 210 15.94 2.38 -2.86
N PRO A 211 16.76 3.11 -2.08
CA PRO A 211 18.02 3.65 -2.60
C PRO A 211 18.97 2.51 -3.00
N VAL A 212 19.87 2.78 -3.93
CA VAL A 212 20.93 1.82 -4.29
C VAL A 212 21.94 1.75 -3.16
N GLY A 213 22.38 0.53 -2.83
CA GLY A 213 23.29 0.25 -1.74
C GLY A 213 22.60 -0.51 -0.59
N PHE A 214 23.23 -0.49 0.55
CA PHE A 214 22.70 -1.04 1.79
C PHE A 214 22.03 0.07 2.59
N ASP A 215 20.82 -0.19 3.05
CA ASP A 215 20.04 0.71 3.89
C ASP A 215 19.46 -0.07 5.08
N GLY A 216 19.39 0.57 6.23
CA GLY A 216 18.83 -0.03 7.42
C GLY A 216 18.15 1.02 8.30
N ASN A 217 17.04 0.63 8.89
CA ASN A 217 16.34 1.46 9.86
C ASN A 217 15.99 0.68 11.12
N VAL A 218 16.01 1.35 12.23
CA VAL A 218 15.46 0.89 13.52
C VAL A 218 14.42 1.92 13.94
N HIS A 219 13.27 1.44 14.38
CA HIS A 219 12.24 2.33 14.90
C HIS A 219 11.66 1.78 16.20
N THR A 220 11.20 2.69 17.02
CA THR A 220 10.44 2.41 18.24
C THR A 220 9.28 3.38 18.29
N VAL A 221 8.07 2.86 18.48
CA VAL A 221 6.86 3.66 18.67
C VAL A 221 6.31 3.35 20.07
N LEU A 222 6.27 4.38 20.92
CA LEU A 222 5.70 4.29 22.25
C LEU A 222 4.31 4.92 22.22
N THR A 223 3.31 4.16 22.62
CA THR A 223 1.92 4.60 22.61
C THR A 223 1.36 4.62 24.02
N GLN A 224 0.81 5.75 24.43
CA GLN A 224 0.07 5.87 25.68
C GLN A 224 -1.41 6.13 25.36
N ARG A 225 -2.25 5.13 25.62
CA ARG A 225 -3.71 5.23 25.59
C ARG A 225 -4.24 4.98 27.02
N SER A 226 -5.25 4.12 27.20
CA SER A 226 -5.62 3.63 28.54
C SER A 226 -4.49 2.83 29.20
N HIS A 227 -3.64 2.20 28.40
CA HIS A 227 -2.44 1.46 28.81
C HIS A 227 -1.27 1.82 27.90
N PHE A 228 -0.08 1.58 28.41
CA PHE A 228 1.16 1.72 27.65
C PHE A 228 1.31 0.58 26.63
N GLY A 229 1.75 0.91 25.43
CA GLY A 229 2.12 0.00 24.36
C GLY A 229 3.45 0.39 23.74
N ALA A 230 4.16 -0.58 23.18
CA ALA A 230 5.39 -0.38 22.45
C ALA A 230 5.41 -1.21 21.17
N GLU A 231 5.92 -0.62 20.11
CA GLU A 231 6.24 -1.28 18.86
C GLU A 231 7.70 -1.00 18.51
N GLU A 232 8.45 -2.03 18.18
CA GLU A 232 9.86 -1.96 17.85
C GLU A 232 10.11 -2.72 16.55
N GLY A 233 10.96 -2.17 15.68
CA GLY A 233 11.24 -2.83 14.42
C GLY A 233 12.63 -2.54 13.88
N ILE A 234 13.12 -3.50 13.10
CA ILE A 234 14.37 -3.40 12.34
C ILE A 234 14.04 -3.73 10.90
N GLY A 235 14.43 -2.84 10.00
CA GLY A 235 14.38 -3.05 8.56
C GLY A 235 15.79 -3.02 7.98
N LEU A 236 16.12 -3.99 7.16
CA LEU A 236 17.37 -4.07 6.41
C LEU A 236 17.03 -4.21 4.94
N SER A 237 17.65 -3.43 4.09
CA SER A 237 17.49 -3.54 2.66
C SER A 237 18.81 -3.41 1.92
N PHE A 238 18.90 -4.13 0.82
CA PHE A 238 19.98 -4.01 -0.14
C PHE A 238 19.41 -3.87 -1.53
N SER A 239 19.93 -2.92 -2.30
CA SER A 239 19.55 -2.72 -3.69
C SER A 239 20.79 -2.48 -4.55
N SER A 240 20.91 -3.20 -5.65
CA SER A 240 22.03 -3.09 -6.59
C SER A 240 21.51 -3.29 -8.01
N GLY A 241 21.44 -2.18 -8.78
CA GLY A 241 21.01 -2.22 -10.18
C GLY A 241 19.68 -2.97 -10.37
N ASN A 242 19.78 -4.22 -10.74
CA ASN A 242 18.63 -5.07 -11.08
C ASN A 242 18.06 -5.87 -9.90
N PHE A 243 18.76 -5.92 -8.77
CA PHE A 243 18.37 -6.74 -7.62
C PHE A 243 18.05 -5.87 -6.41
N SER A 244 16.98 -6.21 -5.71
CA SER A 244 16.68 -5.64 -4.41
C SER A 244 16.15 -6.72 -3.47
N VAL A 245 16.52 -6.61 -2.19
CA VAL A 245 15.99 -7.44 -1.11
C VAL A 245 15.75 -6.57 0.12
N GLU A 246 14.67 -6.83 0.80
CA GLU A 246 14.31 -6.16 2.05
C GLU A 246 13.82 -7.21 3.06
N TYR A 247 14.38 -7.17 4.26
CA TYR A 247 13.90 -7.95 5.39
C TYR A 247 13.51 -7.03 6.52
N LYS A 248 12.35 -7.27 7.12
CA LYS A 248 11.83 -6.55 8.27
C LYS A 248 11.42 -7.50 9.37
N ILE A 249 11.69 -7.12 10.59
CA ILE A 249 11.19 -7.74 11.80
C ILE A 249 10.57 -6.66 12.69
N ASN A 250 9.33 -6.87 13.11
CA ASN A 250 8.61 -5.95 13.99
C ASN A 250 8.04 -6.74 15.17
N ASN A 251 8.20 -6.19 16.36
CA ASN A 251 7.59 -6.69 17.58
C ASN A 251 6.65 -5.62 18.14
N SER A 252 5.42 -6.00 18.46
CA SER A 252 4.43 -5.07 19.02
C SER A 252 3.79 -5.67 20.26
N ASN A 253 3.78 -4.88 21.32
CA ASN A 253 3.13 -5.18 22.58
C ASN A 253 2.10 -4.12 22.88
N GLU A 254 0.83 -4.50 22.90
CA GLU A 254 -0.26 -3.56 23.14
C GLU A 254 -1.26 -4.08 24.17
N LYS A 255 -1.76 -3.15 24.98
CA LYS A 255 -2.89 -3.40 25.88
C LYS A 255 -4.00 -2.42 25.57
N ARG A 256 -5.20 -2.93 25.36
CA ARG A 256 -6.40 -2.11 25.09
C ARG A 256 -7.50 -2.48 26.08
N ARG A 257 -8.11 -1.44 26.64
CA ARG A 257 -9.39 -1.58 27.35
C ARG A 257 -10.49 -1.02 26.46
N GLN A 258 -11.56 -1.77 26.33
CA GLN A 258 -12.70 -1.40 25.50
C GLN A 258 -13.97 -1.60 26.32
N ILE A 259 -14.98 -0.77 26.11
CA ILE A 259 -16.32 -1.00 26.66
C ILE A 259 -17.20 -1.46 25.50
N VAL A 260 -17.78 -2.64 25.64
CA VAL A 260 -18.65 -3.25 24.65
C VAL A 260 -20.05 -3.39 25.26
N GLN A 261 -21.04 -2.85 24.59
CA GLN A 261 -22.44 -2.97 24.98
C GLN A 261 -23.21 -3.65 23.85
N ASN A 262 -23.86 -4.77 24.18
CA ASN A 262 -24.63 -5.51 23.20
C ASN A 262 -26.08 -5.65 23.70
N THR A 263 -26.99 -5.59 22.74
CA THR A 263 -28.39 -5.85 22.94
C THR A 263 -28.82 -7.04 22.09
N TYR A 264 -29.28 -8.09 22.70
CA TYR A 264 -29.78 -9.30 22.04
C TYR A 264 -31.27 -9.39 22.21
N SER A 265 -32.02 -9.35 21.13
CA SER A 265 -33.49 -9.47 21.15
C SER A 265 -33.90 -10.91 20.82
N TYR A 266 -34.58 -11.53 21.74
CA TYR A 266 -35.21 -12.86 21.60
C TYR A 266 -36.71 -12.70 21.57
N PRO A 267 -37.51 -13.69 21.14
CA PRO A 267 -38.96 -13.60 21.10
C PRO A 267 -39.58 -13.26 22.44
N ASP A 268 -39.05 -13.81 23.54
CA ASP A 268 -39.64 -13.73 24.87
C ASP A 268 -38.90 -12.76 25.82
N TYR A 269 -37.71 -12.31 25.48
CA TYR A 269 -36.92 -11.41 26.32
C TYR A 269 -35.85 -10.65 25.54
N ILE A 270 -35.35 -9.58 26.16
CA ILE A 270 -34.17 -8.84 25.65
C ILE A 270 -33.03 -9.02 26.66
N ARG A 271 -31.86 -9.36 26.18
CA ARG A 271 -30.64 -9.47 26.97
C ARG A 271 -29.73 -8.30 26.68
N PHE A 272 -29.30 -7.59 27.69
CA PHE A 272 -28.28 -6.56 27.59
C PHE A 272 -26.97 -7.08 28.19
N THR A 273 -25.85 -6.86 27.52
CA THR A 273 -24.52 -7.11 28.11
C THR A 273 -23.68 -5.85 28.08
N THR A 274 -22.94 -5.64 29.15
CA THR A 274 -21.93 -4.58 29.22
C THR A 274 -20.63 -5.22 29.65
N ASP A 275 -19.67 -5.21 28.75
CA ASP A 275 -18.39 -5.85 28.90
C ASP A 275 -17.27 -4.80 28.95
N ASN A 276 -16.22 -5.07 29.70
CA ASN A 276 -15.05 -4.22 29.80
C ASN A 276 -13.78 -5.06 29.64
N PRO A 277 -13.54 -5.61 28.40
CA PRO A 277 -12.38 -6.45 28.14
C PRO A 277 -11.08 -5.66 28.23
N LEU A 278 -10.08 -6.27 28.89
CA LEU A 278 -8.69 -5.89 28.80
C LEU A 278 -7.99 -6.87 27.86
N ASN A 279 -7.74 -6.42 26.65
CA ASN A 279 -7.07 -7.17 25.61
C ASN A 279 -5.57 -6.88 25.64
N ARG A 280 -4.76 -7.93 25.65
CA ARG A 280 -3.31 -7.83 25.47
C ARG A 280 -2.95 -8.54 24.16
N TYR A 281 -2.14 -7.88 23.33
CA TYR A 281 -1.63 -8.40 22.08
C TYR A 281 -0.09 -8.37 22.11
N ASP A 282 0.52 -9.51 21.80
CA ASP A 282 1.96 -9.66 21.59
C ASP A 282 2.13 -10.19 20.16
N ILE A 283 2.70 -9.38 19.25
CA ILE A 283 2.78 -9.67 17.82
C ILE A 283 4.23 -9.61 17.39
N LEU A 284 4.73 -10.67 16.76
CA LEU A 284 6.02 -10.73 16.08
C LEU A 284 5.79 -10.96 14.60
N GLY A 285 6.06 -9.95 13.79
CA GLY A 285 5.95 -9.99 12.34
C GLY A 285 7.32 -9.98 11.66
N GLN A 286 7.46 -10.81 10.63
CA GLN A 286 8.64 -10.86 9.78
C GLN A 286 8.20 -10.81 8.33
N ASN A 287 8.84 -9.96 7.54
CA ASN A 287 8.53 -9.78 6.12
C ASN A 287 9.82 -9.83 5.31
N LEU A 288 9.83 -10.62 4.27
CA LEU A 288 10.88 -10.67 3.27
C LEU A 288 10.29 -10.28 1.92
N ASN A 289 10.90 -9.31 1.28
CA ASN A 289 10.56 -8.88 -0.08
C ASN A 289 11.83 -8.92 -0.92
N SER A 290 11.77 -9.52 -2.09
CA SER A 290 12.89 -9.51 -3.03
C SER A 290 12.38 -9.29 -4.45
N ASN A 291 13.20 -8.64 -5.26
CA ASN A 291 12.88 -8.32 -6.64
C ASN A 291 14.16 -8.42 -7.49
N TYR A 292 14.02 -9.01 -8.67
CA TYR A 292 15.10 -9.11 -9.65
C TYR A 292 14.61 -8.76 -11.05
N GLN A 293 15.16 -7.69 -11.62
CA GLN A 293 14.86 -7.22 -12.98
C GLN A 293 15.83 -7.85 -13.98
N LEU A 294 15.33 -8.65 -14.90
CA LEU A 294 16.09 -9.27 -15.98
C LEU A 294 15.55 -8.78 -17.33
N GLY A 295 16.09 -7.67 -17.83
CA GLY A 295 15.54 -7.01 -19.02
C GLY A 295 14.07 -6.65 -18.83
N ASP A 296 13.19 -7.20 -19.66
CA ASP A 296 11.73 -6.99 -19.58
C ASP A 296 11.02 -7.89 -18.55
N LEU A 297 11.74 -8.83 -17.95
CA LEU A 297 11.22 -9.70 -16.89
C LEU A 297 11.52 -9.10 -15.53
N ASN A 298 10.51 -9.08 -14.66
CA ASN A 298 10.62 -8.75 -13.26
C ASN A 298 10.19 -9.96 -12.43
N LEU A 299 11.13 -10.53 -11.68
CA LEU A 299 10.90 -11.66 -10.79
C LEU A 299 10.81 -11.14 -9.36
N GLY A 300 9.70 -11.38 -8.70
CA GLY A 300 9.52 -10.93 -7.34
C GLY A 300 9.09 -12.04 -6.39
N PHE A 301 9.31 -11.79 -5.11
CA PHE A 301 9.01 -12.74 -4.04
C PHE A 301 8.64 -11.99 -2.78
N PHE A 302 7.46 -12.31 -2.22
CA PHE A 302 7.04 -11.87 -0.90
C PHE A 302 6.92 -13.08 0.03
N ALA A 303 7.39 -12.94 1.27
CA ALA A 303 7.09 -13.89 2.32
C ALA A 303 6.79 -13.16 3.62
N THR A 304 5.81 -13.66 4.37
CA THR A 304 5.42 -13.12 5.66
C THR A 304 5.31 -14.26 6.67
N LEU A 305 5.84 -14.03 7.87
CA LEU A 305 5.64 -14.89 9.03
C LEU A 305 5.17 -14.01 10.19
N ASN A 306 3.93 -14.17 10.60
CA ASN A 306 3.36 -13.48 11.74
C ASN A 306 3.02 -14.49 12.84
N ASN A 307 3.50 -14.22 14.04
CA ASN A 307 3.10 -14.94 15.25
C ASN A 307 2.44 -13.94 16.20
N SER A 308 1.22 -14.23 16.62
CA SER A 308 0.52 -13.40 17.59
C SER A 308 0.05 -14.26 18.76
N ARG A 309 0.11 -13.67 19.94
CA ARG A 309 -0.55 -14.18 21.13
C ARG A 309 -1.46 -13.09 21.64
N SER A 310 -2.73 -13.42 21.84
CA SER A 310 -3.64 -12.51 22.51
C SER A 310 -4.16 -13.14 23.81
N LYS A 311 -4.37 -12.26 24.78
CA LYS A 311 -5.04 -12.60 26.03
C LYS A 311 -6.10 -11.55 26.29
N ALA A 312 -7.34 -11.96 26.40
CA ALA A 312 -8.42 -11.11 26.83
C ALA A 312 -8.93 -11.60 28.19
N HIS A 313 -9.18 -10.66 29.06
CA HIS A 313 -9.92 -10.93 30.29
C HIS A 313 -11.00 -9.87 30.40
N GLN A 314 -12.23 -10.32 30.51
CA GLN A 314 -13.38 -9.45 30.65
C GLN A 314 -14.23 -9.87 31.84
N MET A 315 -14.81 -8.87 32.51
CA MET A 315 -15.90 -9.03 33.45
C MET A 315 -17.08 -8.27 32.89
N GLY A 316 -18.23 -8.88 32.87
CA GLY A 316 -19.43 -8.29 32.30
C GLY A 316 -20.64 -8.51 33.19
N GLN A 317 -21.69 -7.77 32.85
CA GLN A 317 -23.01 -7.91 33.46
C GLN A 317 -24.02 -8.23 32.37
N MET A 318 -24.88 -9.21 32.64
CA MET A 318 -26.03 -9.51 31.82
C MET A 318 -27.29 -9.08 32.57
N THR A 319 -28.13 -8.29 31.92
CA THR A 319 -29.44 -7.90 32.42
C THR A 319 -30.51 -8.34 31.42
N PHE A 320 -31.66 -8.68 31.93
CA PHE A 320 -32.80 -9.16 31.15
C PHE A 320 -34.02 -8.30 31.45
N ASN A 321 -34.88 -8.11 30.49
CA ASN A 321 -36.16 -7.41 30.69
C ASN A 321 -37.30 -8.33 31.15
N ALA A 322 -37.00 -9.59 31.45
CA ALA A 322 -37.98 -10.58 31.92
C ALA A 322 -37.78 -10.88 33.41
N ASP A 323 -38.85 -10.85 34.21
CA ASP A 323 -38.80 -11.09 35.66
C ASP A 323 -38.27 -12.48 36.04
N ALA A 324 -38.36 -13.45 35.13
CA ALA A 324 -37.89 -14.82 35.34
C ALA A 324 -36.35 -14.97 35.17
N CYS A 325 -35.67 -13.95 34.65
CA CYS A 325 -34.24 -13.99 34.36
C CYS A 325 -33.51 -12.97 35.24
N PRO A 326 -32.94 -13.35 36.39
CA PRO A 326 -32.20 -12.42 37.24
C PRO A 326 -30.92 -11.92 36.54
N SER A 327 -30.57 -10.66 36.79
CA SER A 327 -29.29 -10.09 36.35
C SER A 327 -28.12 -10.90 36.87
N ASN A 328 -27.11 -11.10 36.03
CA ASN A 328 -25.98 -11.98 36.29
C ASN A 328 -24.66 -11.30 35.95
N SER A 329 -23.63 -11.56 36.73
CA SER A 329 -22.26 -11.20 36.39
C SER A 329 -21.51 -12.42 35.89
N TYR A 330 -20.54 -12.20 34.97
CA TYR A 330 -19.70 -13.25 34.42
C TYR A 330 -18.27 -12.77 34.23
N SER A 331 -17.39 -13.73 34.16
CA SER A 331 -15.97 -13.53 33.81
C SER A 331 -15.64 -14.42 32.63
N GLU A 332 -14.92 -13.86 31.67
CA GLU A 332 -14.43 -14.60 30.52
C GLU A 332 -12.95 -14.35 30.35
N SER A 333 -12.20 -15.39 30.05
CA SER A 333 -10.81 -15.28 29.68
C SER A 333 -10.52 -16.02 28.38
N ASN A 334 -9.92 -15.33 27.43
CA ASN A 334 -9.56 -15.83 26.12
C ASN A 334 -8.04 -15.83 25.95
N HIS A 335 -7.50 -16.92 25.41
CA HIS A 335 -6.10 -17.07 25.06
C HIS A 335 -6.02 -17.56 23.62
N ASP A 336 -5.51 -16.70 22.73
CA ASP A 336 -5.34 -17.06 21.33
C ASP A 336 -3.85 -17.18 21.01
N LYS A 337 -3.54 -18.16 20.19
CA LYS A 337 -2.23 -18.31 19.52
C LYS A 337 -2.47 -18.38 18.03
N TYR A 338 -2.02 -17.36 17.34
CA TYR A 338 -2.21 -17.21 15.92
C TYR A 338 -0.87 -17.23 15.20
N ARG A 339 -0.80 -17.94 14.06
CA ARG A 339 0.34 -17.98 13.17
C ARG A 339 -0.13 -17.88 11.71
N LEU A 340 0.45 -16.93 10.99
CA LEU A 340 0.25 -16.73 9.55
C LEU A 340 1.58 -16.89 8.84
N GLU A 341 1.59 -17.71 7.81
CA GLU A 341 2.70 -17.90 6.88
C GLU A 341 2.22 -17.62 5.45
N THR A 342 2.91 -16.74 4.73
CA THR A 342 2.62 -16.51 3.32
C THR A 342 3.88 -16.58 2.48
N ILE A 343 3.75 -17.12 1.25
CA ILE A 343 4.81 -17.18 0.25
C ILE A 343 4.18 -16.81 -1.09
N SER A 344 4.66 -15.76 -1.72
CA SER A 344 4.04 -15.18 -2.92
C SER A 344 5.09 -14.79 -3.96
N PRO A 345 5.63 -15.74 -4.74
CA PRO A 345 6.43 -15.43 -5.91
C PRO A 345 5.55 -14.90 -7.05
N TYR A 346 6.12 -13.98 -7.83
CA TYR A 346 5.47 -13.47 -9.02
C TYR A 346 6.46 -13.20 -10.15
N VAL A 347 5.92 -13.16 -11.34
CA VAL A 347 6.65 -12.81 -12.57
C VAL A 347 5.84 -11.77 -13.33
N ASP A 348 6.47 -10.63 -13.62
CA ASP A 348 5.96 -9.61 -14.52
C ASP A 348 6.80 -9.60 -15.79
N TRP A 349 6.20 -9.81 -16.94
CA TRP A 349 6.87 -9.74 -18.21
C TRP A 349 6.28 -8.62 -19.07
N LYS A 350 7.08 -7.60 -19.33
CA LYS A 350 6.75 -6.53 -20.28
C LYS A 350 6.96 -7.06 -21.69
N LEU A 351 5.90 -7.09 -22.49
CA LEU A 351 5.95 -7.60 -23.86
C LEU A 351 6.37 -6.52 -24.84
N ASP A 352 6.11 -5.25 -24.52
CA ASP A 352 6.51 -4.10 -25.34
C ASP A 352 6.66 -2.82 -24.49
N SER A 353 7.10 -1.74 -25.13
CA SER A 353 7.22 -0.42 -24.51
C SER A 353 5.88 0.33 -24.37
N LEU A 354 4.81 -0.17 -24.98
CA LEU A 354 3.46 0.43 -24.93
C LEU A 354 2.66 0.01 -23.72
N GLY A 355 3.21 -0.88 -22.88
CA GLY A 355 2.63 -1.33 -21.63
C GLY A 355 1.92 -2.68 -21.68
N LYS A 356 2.08 -3.45 -22.78
CA LYS A 356 1.62 -4.84 -22.79
C LYS A 356 2.41 -5.66 -21.80
N LYS A 357 1.71 -6.42 -20.97
CA LYS A 357 2.31 -7.10 -19.83
C LYS A 357 1.60 -8.42 -19.55
N VAL A 358 2.39 -9.43 -19.22
CA VAL A 358 1.93 -10.66 -18.58
C VAL A 358 2.35 -10.63 -17.13
N THR A 359 1.44 -10.96 -16.22
CA THR A 359 1.71 -11.13 -14.79
C THR A 359 1.31 -12.54 -14.38
N VAL A 360 2.20 -13.27 -13.74
CA VAL A 360 1.90 -14.57 -13.13
C VAL A 360 2.17 -14.48 -11.64
N ASN A 361 1.18 -14.82 -10.82
CA ASN A 361 1.29 -14.81 -9.38
C ASN A 361 0.98 -16.20 -8.83
N TYR A 362 1.78 -16.67 -7.87
CA TYR A 362 1.43 -17.78 -7.02
C TYR A 362 1.37 -17.31 -5.58
N ASN A 363 0.38 -17.77 -4.83
CA ASN A 363 0.25 -17.46 -3.40
C ASN A 363 0.01 -18.74 -2.62
N TYR A 364 0.84 -18.96 -1.62
CA TYR A 364 0.66 -19.95 -0.56
C TYR A 364 0.36 -19.22 0.74
N ILE A 365 -0.71 -19.61 1.41
CA ILE A 365 -1.10 -19.08 2.72
C ILE A 365 -1.37 -20.25 3.63
N HIS A 366 -0.82 -20.21 4.83
CA HIS A 366 -1.10 -21.16 5.90
C HIS A 366 -1.37 -20.39 7.19
N VAL A 367 -2.55 -20.64 7.75
CA VAL A 367 -2.98 -20.06 9.02
C VAL A 367 -3.24 -21.16 10.03
N ILE A 368 -2.82 -20.92 11.26
CA ILE A 368 -3.13 -21.71 12.44
C ILE A 368 -3.62 -20.75 13.52
N ASP A 369 -4.83 -20.96 14.00
CA ASP A 369 -5.41 -20.20 15.11
C ASP A 369 -5.92 -21.14 16.19
N LYS A 370 -5.39 -21.01 17.40
CA LYS A 370 -5.76 -21.82 18.56
C LYS A 370 -6.36 -20.91 19.63
N ILE A 371 -7.64 -21.07 19.89
CA ILE A 371 -8.41 -20.23 20.79
C ILE A 371 -8.85 -21.08 21.98
N ASN A 372 -8.45 -20.68 23.17
CA ASN A 372 -8.92 -21.25 24.42
C ASN A 372 -9.77 -20.20 25.16
N GLN A 373 -11.02 -20.53 25.44
CA GLN A 373 -11.98 -19.66 26.10
C GLN A 373 -12.48 -20.32 27.38
N ASN A 374 -12.43 -19.58 28.47
CA ASN A 374 -13.01 -19.99 29.76
C ASN A 374 -14.05 -18.97 30.15
N PHE A 375 -15.26 -19.45 30.43
CA PHE A 375 -16.40 -18.67 30.87
C PHE A 375 -16.87 -19.14 32.24
N ASP A 376 -17.06 -18.21 33.16
CA ASP A 376 -17.59 -18.45 34.50
C ASP A 376 -18.72 -17.48 34.83
N SER A 377 -19.84 -18.00 35.25
CA SER A 377 -21.06 -17.25 35.57
C SER A 377 -21.40 -17.34 37.05
N SER A 378 -21.68 -16.20 37.69
CA SER A 378 -21.89 -16.08 39.12
C SER A 378 -23.17 -16.76 39.63
N THR A 379 -24.20 -16.94 38.79
CA THR A 379 -25.52 -17.43 39.22
C THR A 379 -25.68 -18.93 39.08
N ALA A 380 -24.96 -19.55 38.15
CA ALA A 380 -25.17 -20.95 37.81
C ALA A 380 -24.01 -21.86 38.23
N HIS A 381 -22.89 -21.30 38.75
CA HIS A 381 -21.61 -22.00 38.88
C HIS A 381 -21.24 -22.78 37.60
N ASN A 382 -21.73 -22.30 36.47
CA ASN A 382 -21.48 -22.91 35.17
C ASN A 382 -20.12 -22.44 34.67
N PHE A 383 -19.12 -23.24 34.94
CA PHE A 383 -17.84 -23.13 34.27
C PHE A 383 -17.92 -23.82 32.89
N SER A 384 -17.66 -23.12 31.83
CA SER A 384 -17.52 -23.73 30.52
C SER A 384 -16.16 -23.40 29.89
N ASN A 385 -15.52 -24.42 29.34
CA ASN A 385 -14.26 -24.29 28.59
C ASN A 385 -14.55 -24.66 27.15
N SER A 386 -14.05 -23.83 26.23
CA SER A 386 -14.08 -24.09 24.80
C SER A 386 -12.67 -24.00 24.26
N ASN A 387 -12.25 -25.04 23.54
CA ASN A 387 -11.00 -25.07 22.80
C ASN A 387 -11.33 -25.16 21.31
N ASN A 388 -10.84 -24.20 20.53
CA ASN A 388 -11.04 -24.17 19.09
C ASN A 388 -9.67 -24.17 18.41
N ASP A 389 -9.39 -25.24 17.64
CA ASP A 389 -8.23 -25.36 16.76
C ASP A 389 -8.69 -25.15 15.33
N TYR A 390 -8.30 -24.03 14.75
CA TYR A 390 -8.63 -23.64 13.40
C TYR A 390 -7.37 -23.56 12.55
N SER A 391 -7.37 -24.21 11.39
CA SER A 391 -6.26 -24.07 10.43
C SER A 391 -6.77 -24.11 9.01
N TYR A 392 -6.14 -23.30 8.13
CA TYR A 392 -6.40 -23.39 6.71
C TYR A 392 -5.15 -23.19 5.86
N ILE A 393 -5.21 -23.74 4.66
CA ILE A 393 -4.19 -23.58 3.61
C ILE A 393 -4.89 -23.10 2.35
N VAL A 394 -4.34 -22.07 1.71
CA VAL A 394 -4.78 -21.58 0.40
C VAL A 394 -3.59 -21.63 -0.56
N ASN A 395 -3.83 -22.21 -1.74
CA ASN A 395 -2.92 -22.14 -2.87
C ASN A 395 -3.64 -21.46 -4.01
N THR A 396 -3.10 -20.37 -4.55
CA THR A 396 -3.69 -19.66 -5.68
C THR A 396 -2.63 -19.42 -6.74
N LEU A 397 -2.94 -19.78 -7.99
CA LEU A 397 -2.16 -19.45 -9.17
C LEU A 397 -3.01 -18.57 -10.07
N SER A 398 -2.51 -17.40 -10.47
CA SER A 398 -3.16 -16.55 -11.47
C SER A 398 -2.20 -16.16 -12.58
N ALA A 399 -2.75 -15.95 -13.77
CA ALA A 399 -2.03 -15.42 -14.92
C ALA A 399 -2.90 -14.38 -15.61
N ASP A 400 -2.35 -13.17 -15.76
CA ASP A 400 -3.03 -11.98 -16.25
C ASP A 400 -2.27 -11.40 -17.44
N LEU A 401 -3.00 -11.12 -18.53
CA LEU A 401 -2.50 -10.48 -19.74
C LEU A 401 -3.17 -9.13 -19.91
N ASN A 402 -2.40 -8.05 -19.81
CA ASN A 402 -2.85 -6.69 -20.08
C ASN A 402 -2.35 -6.25 -21.45
N LEU A 403 -3.28 -5.82 -22.31
CA LEU A 403 -3.03 -5.40 -23.69
C LEU A 403 -3.58 -3.98 -23.92
N PRO A 404 -2.87 -2.93 -23.53
CA PRO A 404 -3.25 -1.55 -23.80
C PRO A 404 -3.01 -1.24 -25.29
N PHE A 405 -4.10 -1.05 -26.04
CA PHE A 405 -4.05 -0.50 -27.39
C PHE A 405 -4.48 0.98 -27.35
N THR A 406 -4.16 1.73 -28.39
CA THR A 406 -4.52 3.17 -28.50
C THR A 406 -6.03 3.39 -28.49
N TRP A 407 -6.81 2.41 -28.88
CA TRP A 407 -8.28 2.50 -29.02
C TRP A 407 -9.06 1.78 -27.91
N LEU A 408 -8.51 0.72 -27.29
CA LEU A 408 -9.09 -0.01 -26.15
C LEU A 408 -7.98 -0.65 -25.33
N ASN A 409 -8.23 -0.87 -24.03
CA ASN A 409 -7.42 -1.74 -23.20
C ASN A 409 -8.16 -3.06 -22.99
N PHE A 410 -7.48 -4.18 -23.26
CA PHE A 410 -7.97 -5.54 -23.01
C PHE A 410 -7.23 -6.14 -21.82
N GLU A 411 -7.97 -6.73 -20.92
CA GLU A 411 -7.45 -7.50 -19.78
C GLU A 411 -8.03 -8.91 -19.87
N LEU A 412 -7.17 -9.92 -19.90
CA LEU A 412 -7.52 -11.34 -19.98
C LEU A 412 -6.79 -12.08 -18.88
N GLY A 413 -7.42 -13.05 -18.27
CA GLY A 413 -6.73 -13.84 -17.26
C GLY A 413 -7.42 -15.12 -16.86
N GLY A 414 -6.69 -15.88 -16.03
CA GLY A 414 -7.18 -17.11 -15.43
C GLY A 414 -6.65 -17.27 -14.00
N LYS A 415 -7.46 -17.91 -13.16
CA LYS A 415 -7.15 -18.15 -11.77
C LYS A 415 -7.51 -19.58 -11.39
N TYR A 416 -6.62 -20.25 -10.69
CA TYR A 416 -6.86 -21.51 -10.00
C TYR A 416 -6.62 -21.31 -8.52
N SER A 417 -7.58 -21.66 -7.68
CA SER A 417 -7.47 -21.57 -6.22
C SER A 417 -7.89 -22.89 -5.58
N HIS A 418 -7.08 -23.36 -4.64
CA HIS A 418 -7.39 -24.51 -3.80
C HIS A 418 -7.30 -24.10 -2.33
N PHE A 419 -8.44 -24.16 -1.66
CA PHE A 419 -8.62 -23.88 -0.25
C PHE A 419 -8.87 -25.17 0.51
N ARG A 420 -8.24 -25.34 1.68
CA ARG A 420 -8.49 -26.44 2.60
C ARG A 420 -8.50 -25.91 4.01
N THR A 421 -9.55 -26.17 4.77
CA THR A 421 -9.61 -25.84 6.19
C THR A 421 -9.90 -27.05 7.04
N ASN A 422 -9.33 -27.07 8.23
CA ASN A 422 -9.62 -28.03 9.30
C ASN A 422 -9.98 -27.23 10.54
N ASN A 423 -11.21 -27.42 11.02
CA ASN A 423 -11.73 -26.77 12.20
C ASN A 423 -12.18 -27.83 13.21
N VAL A 424 -11.60 -27.79 14.42
CA VAL A 424 -11.96 -28.67 15.52
C VAL A 424 -12.35 -27.81 16.72
N SER A 425 -13.54 -28.01 17.24
CA SER A 425 -14.08 -27.32 18.42
C SER A 425 -14.40 -28.32 19.50
N GLU A 426 -13.98 -28.04 20.72
CA GLU A 426 -14.30 -28.81 21.92
C GLU A 426 -15.08 -27.93 22.90
N PHE A 427 -16.37 -28.12 22.97
CA PHE A 427 -17.27 -27.50 23.94
C PHE A 427 -18.24 -28.58 24.44
N GLY A 428 -17.90 -29.19 25.56
CA GLY A 428 -18.64 -30.39 26.08
C GLY A 428 -18.46 -31.63 25.21
N SER A 429 -18.62 -31.52 23.88
CA SER A 429 -18.34 -32.55 22.89
C SER A 429 -17.29 -32.05 21.88
N ARG A 430 -16.60 -32.98 21.26
CA ARG A 430 -15.63 -32.67 20.19
C ARG A 430 -16.32 -32.75 18.85
N ASN A 431 -16.37 -31.60 18.16
CA ASN A 431 -16.92 -31.45 16.82
C ASN A 431 -15.81 -31.01 15.88
N GLY A 432 -15.89 -31.36 14.61
CA GLY A 432 -14.93 -30.90 13.64
C GLY A 432 -15.44 -31.00 12.20
N PHE A 433 -14.87 -30.14 11.36
CA PHE A 433 -15.23 -30.02 9.96
C PHE A 433 -13.98 -29.80 9.11
N LEU A 434 -13.80 -30.69 8.15
CA LEU A 434 -12.80 -30.54 7.10
C LEU A 434 -13.52 -30.08 5.83
N TYR A 435 -13.09 -28.94 5.28
CA TYR A 435 -13.64 -28.42 4.04
C TYR A 435 -12.53 -28.20 3.02
N LYS A 436 -12.82 -28.50 1.76
CA LYS A 436 -11.95 -28.27 0.61
C LYS A 436 -12.77 -27.59 -0.47
N GLU A 437 -12.20 -26.60 -1.10
CA GLU A 437 -12.78 -25.89 -2.22
C GLU A 437 -11.74 -25.72 -3.33
N THR A 438 -12.17 -25.90 -4.55
CA THR A 438 -11.34 -25.65 -5.73
C THR A 438 -12.13 -24.75 -6.66
N VAL A 439 -11.58 -23.57 -6.98
CA VAL A 439 -12.16 -22.60 -7.91
C VAL A 439 -11.25 -22.46 -9.11
N THR A 440 -11.80 -22.64 -10.30
CA THR A 440 -11.13 -22.33 -11.57
C THR A 440 -11.92 -21.23 -12.26
N ALA A 441 -11.24 -20.12 -12.57
CA ALA A 441 -11.89 -18.97 -13.18
C ALA A 441 -11.14 -18.51 -14.43
N PHE A 442 -11.90 -18.01 -15.42
CA PHE A 442 -11.40 -17.30 -16.60
C PHE A 442 -12.16 -16.00 -16.75
N TYR A 443 -11.46 -14.94 -17.12
CA TYR A 443 -12.06 -13.62 -17.25
C TYR A 443 -11.47 -12.81 -18.39
N ALA A 444 -12.30 -11.92 -18.91
CA ALA A 444 -11.91 -10.95 -19.92
C ALA A 444 -12.65 -9.65 -19.68
N ASP A 445 -11.95 -8.54 -19.81
CA ASP A 445 -12.58 -7.23 -19.81
C ASP A 445 -11.95 -6.27 -20.82
N VAL A 446 -12.73 -5.27 -21.17
CA VAL A 446 -12.32 -4.18 -22.04
C VAL A 446 -12.64 -2.85 -21.37
N ASN A 447 -11.73 -1.91 -21.46
CA ASN A 447 -11.95 -0.59 -20.89
C ASN A 447 -11.38 0.53 -21.76
N ARG A 448 -11.99 1.73 -21.66
CA ARG A 448 -11.54 2.93 -22.37
C ARG A 448 -11.93 4.22 -21.65
N MET A 449 -11.07 5.22 -21.77
CA MET A 449 -11.36 6.61 -21.42
C MET A 449 -11.86 7.37 -22.64
N PHE A 450 -13.01 8.05 -22.52
CA PHE A 450 -13.60 8.96 -23.51
C PHE A 450 -13.60 10.37 -22.89
N GLY A 451 -12.52 11.11 -23.04
CA GLY A 451 -12.35 12.38 -22.31
C GLY A 451 -12.38 12.16 -20.79
N SER A 452 -13.39 12.70 -20.12
CA SER A 452 -13.60 12.49 -18.67
C SER A 452 -14.46 11.27 -18.32
N PHE A 453 -15.01 10.59 -19.31
CA PHE A 453 -15.86 9.42 -19.11
C PHE A 453 -15.05 8.13 -19.25
N TYR A 454 -15.16 7.25 -18.25
CA TYR A 454 -14.54 5.93 -18.25
C TYR A 454 -15.60 4.86 -18.43
N ALA A 455 -15.45 4.02 -19.46
CA ALA A 455 -16.31 2.89 -19.72
C ALA A 455 -15.53 1.59 -19.57
N LYS A 456 -16.16 0.60 -18.95
CA LYS A 456 -15.62 -0.74 -18.76
C LYS A 456 -16.74 -1.77 -18.93
N ALA A 457 -16.42 -2.91 -19.57
CA ALA A 457 -17.28 -4.08 -19.64
C ALA A 457 -16.42 -5.35 -19.55
N GLY A 458 -16.91 -6.34 -18.85
CA GLY A 458 -16.19 -7.60 -18.68
C GLY A 458 -17.12 -8.79 -18.40
N LEU A 459 -16.53 -9.97 -18.50
CA LEU A 459 -17.18 -11.24 -18.22
C LEU A 459 -16.21 -12.16 -17.51
N ARG A 460 -16.70 -12.82 -16.45
CA ARG A 460 -15.96 -13.84 -15.71
C ARG A 460 -16.78 -15.12 -15.63
N TYR A 461 -16.14 -16.25 -15.87
CA TYR A 461 -16.66 -17.60 -15.65
C TYR A 461 -15.93 -18.25 -14.50
N GLU A 462 -16.65 -18.88 -13.58
CA GLU A 462 -16.10 -19.65 -12.47
C GLU A 462 -16.71 -21.04 -12.43
N HIS A 463 -15.84 -22.04 -12.25
CA HIS A 463 -16.18 -23.42 -11.91
C HIS A 463 -15.70 -23.71 -10.51
N THR A 464 -16.63 -24.04 -9.61
CA THR A 464 -16.34 -24.34 -8.20
C THR A 464 -16.70 -25.79 -7.89
N ASN A 465 -15.79 -26.46 -7.18
CA ASN A 465 -16.00 -27.79 -6.59
C ASN A 465 -15.67 -27.72 -5.11
N ASP A 466 -16.64 -28.03 -4.25
CA ASP A 466 -16.47 -28.02 -2.81
C ASP A 466 -16.82 -29.39 -2.21
N ASP A 467 -16.04 -29.78 -1.20
CA ASP A 467 -16.19 -31.01 -0.43
C ASP A 467 -16.07 -30.72 1.06
N GLY A 468 -17.05 -31.17 1.84
CA GLY A 468 -17.07 -31.05 3.29
C GLY A 468 -17.28 -32.38 3.97
N ILE A 469 -16.53 -32.66 5.06
CA ILE A 469 -16.71 -33.85 5.88
C ILE A 469 -16.65 -33.49 7.37
N THR A 470 -17.62 -33.95 8.14
CA THR A 470 -17.63 -33.84 9.61
C THR A 470 -16.82 -34.96 10.27
N LEU A 471 -16.47 -34.83 11.55
CA LEU A 471 -15.84 -35.91 12.32
C LEU A 471 -16.73 -37.15 12.42
N GLU A 472 -18.05 -36.99 12.33
CA GLU A 472 -19.03 -38.09 12.33
C GLU A 472 -19.15 -38.79 10.97
N GLY A 473 -18.41 -38.28 9.96
CA GLY A 473 -18.37 -38.88 8.61
C GLY A 473 -19.49 -38.41 7.67
N LEU A 474 -20.28 -37.38 8.03
CA LEU A 474 -21.23 -36.77 7.11
C LEU A 474 -20.45 -36.04 6.02
N PHE A 475 -20.71 -36.40 4.75
CA PHE A 475 -20.06 -35.85 3.59
C PHE A 475 -21.05 -35.05 2.73
N VAL A 476 -20.60 -33.88 2.29
CA VAL A 476 -21.33 -33.01 1.36
C VAL A 476 -20.37 -32.62 0.25
N SER A 477 -20.82 -32.71 -1.00
CA SER A 477 -20.06 -32.28 -2.18
C SER A 477 -20.96 -31.54 -3.14
N ASN A 478 -20.52 -30.37 -3.63
CA ASN A 478 -21.24 -29.58 -4.61
C ASN A 478 -20.31 -29.19 -5.76
N LYS A 479 -20.92 -29.02 -6.94
CA LYS A 479 -20.25 -28.50 -8.15
C LYS A 479 -21.19 -27.53 -8.81
N TYR A 480 -20.67 -26.35 -9.14
CA TYR A 480 -21.48 -25.33 -9.81
C TYR A 480 -20.63 -24.42 -10.70
N ASP A 481 -21.32 -23.84 -11.69
CA ASP A 481 -20.76 -22.94 -12.68
C ASP A 481 -21.48 -21.58 -12.60
N HIS A 482 -20.73 -20.50 -12.63
CA HIS A 482 -21.30 -19.15 -12.59
C HIS A 482 -20.67 -18.24 -13.62
N TRP A 483 -21.51 -17.35 -14.18
CA TRP A 483 -21.09 -16.26 -15.06
C TRP A 483 -21.37 -14.93 -14.41
N PHE A 484 -20.38 -14.06 -14.42
CA PHE A 484 -20.44 -12.75 -13.79
C PHE A 484 -20.13 -11.67 -14.83
N PRO A 485 -21.15 -10.94 -15.34
CA PRO A 485 -20.96 -9.76 -16.17
C PRO A 485 -20.64 -8.54 -15.29
N PHE A 486 -19.86 -7.61 -15.82
CA PHE A 486 -19.47 -6.38 -15.17
C PHE A 486 -19.93 -5.16 -15.97
#